data_7f095203ed95e0c6dceb04f2372e7e5d
#
_entry.id   7f095203ed95e0c6dceb04f2372e7e5d
#
_cell.length_a   1.000
_cell.length_b   1.000
_cell.length_c   1.000
_cell.angle_alpha   90.00
_cell.angle_beta   90.00
_cell.angle_gamma   90.00
#
_symmetry.space_group_name_H-M   'P 1'
#
loop_
_entity.id
_entity.type
_entity.pdbx_description
1 polymer ?
#
loop_
_entity_poly.entity_id
_entity_poly.type
_entity_poly.pdbx_seq_one_letter_code
_entity_poly.pdbx_strand_id
1 'polypeptide(L)'
;MRRALEKLEKFDVHEAASRAEAFAQIARINPALIIVDINLPDGNGLDIVTWVRSISQQAALVILSLNESDEYVLAAMNAGASAFVQKAAPMSELLASIEHALHSPQTFSASDIAGAIKRTRETFGLSQRELQILSQLHKGAPLKEFAESLFITESTLKTHLSAIYRKMGVKNRVQAIEKAKQSGLS
;
A
#
# COMPACT_ATOMS: atom_id res chain seq x y z
N MET A 1 1.23 -16.92 13.75
CA MET A 1 2.14 -16.95 12.59
C MET A 1 3.47 -17.60 12.96
N ARG A 2 4.26 -17.06 13.87
CA ARG A 2 5.56 -17.63 14.33
C ARG A 2 5.51 -19.15 14.54
N ARG A 3 4.62 -19.65 15.42
CA ARG A 3 4.48 -21.10 15.69
C ARG A 3 4.19 -21.96 14.45
N ALA A 4 3.59 -21.39 13.42
CA ALA A 4 3.31 -22.11 12.19
C ALA A 4 4.53 -22.18 11.26
N LEU A 5 5.35 -21.13 11.22
CA LEU A 5 6.61 -21.11 10.48
C LEU A 5 7.69 -21.96 11.16
N GLU A 6 7.78 -21.91 12.49
CA GLU A 6 8.68 -22.77 13.28
C GLU A 6 8.39 -24.28 13.10
N LYS A 7 7.11 -24.66 12.97
CA LYS A 7 6.72 -26.05 12.70
C LYS A 7 7.17 -26.61 11.36
N LEU A 8 7.56 -25.73 10.43
CA LEU A 8 8.07 -26.17 9.13
C LEU A 8 9.53 -26.64 9.19
N GLU A 9 10.21 -26.52 10.34
CA GLU A 9 11.63 -26.90 10.57
C GLU A 9 12.62 -26.38 9.51
N LYS A 10 12.17 -25.41 8.67
CA LYS A 10 12.95 -24.86 7.56
C LYS A 10 13.50 -23.46 7.86
N PHE A 11 13.03 -22.79 8.93
CA PHE A 11 13.35 -21.40 9.20
C PHE A 11 13.82 -21.19 10.64
N ASP A 12 14.92 -20.45 10.78
CA ASP A 12 15.31 -19.81 12.04
C ASP A 12 14.58 -18.45 12.10
N VAL A 13 13.60 -18.34 13.03
CA VAL A 13 12.65 -17.22 13.06
C VAL A 13 13.05 -16.19 14.10
N HIS A 14 13.34 -14.98 13.66
CA HIS A 14 13.58 -13.81 14.49
C HIS A 14 12.40 -12.84 14.41
N GLU A 15 12.08 -12.16 15.50
CA GLU A 15 10.97 -11.19 15.55
C GLU A 15 11.49 -9.81 15.90
N ALA A 16 10.86 -8.79 15.30
CA ALA A 16 11.06 -7.39 15.62
C ALA A 16 9.69 -6.75 15.88
N ALA A 17 9.56 -6.02 16.99
CA ALA A 17 8.31 -5.38 17.40
C ALA A 17 8.15 -3.96 16.85
N SER A 18 9.19 -3.40 16.25
CA SER A 18 9.20 -2.04 15.70
C SER A 18 10.06 -1.96 14.44
N ARG A 19 9.88 -0.88 13.69
CA ARG A 19 10.70 -0.58 12.51
C ARG A 19 12.18 -0.42 12.89
N ALA A 20 12.46 0.29 13.97
CA ALA A 20 13.84 0.50 14.44
C ALA A 20 14.52 -0.82 14.81
N GLU A 21 13.82 -1.71 15.51
CA GLU A 21 14.33 -3.03 15.85
C GLU A 21 14.52 -3.89 14.59
N ALA A 22 13.59 -3.83 13.63
CA ALA A 22 13.70 -4.54 12.37
C ALA A 22 14.95 -4.15 11.59
N PHE A 23 15.26 -2.85 11.45
CA PHE A 23 16.48 -2.38 10.81
C PHE A 23 17.74 -2.95 11.48
N ALA A 24 17.80 -2.89 12.82
CA ALA A 24 18.95 -3.41 13.56
C ALA A 24 19.13 -4.92 13.38
N GLN A 25 18.04 -5.68 13.45
CA GLN A 25 18.09 -7.15 13.28
C GLN A 25 18.43 -7.54 11.85
N ILE A 26 17.83 -6.92 10.84
CA ILE A 26 18.11 -7.19 9.43
C ILE A 26 19.60 -6.93 9.12
N ALA A 27 20.14 -5.80 9.58
CA ALA A 27 21.54 -5.46 9.38
C ALA A 27 22.50 -6.49 10.03
N ARG A 28 22.10 -7.08 11.17
CA ARG A 28 22.90 -8.06 11.90
C ARG A 28 22.81 -9.46 11.34
N ILE A 29 21.61 -9.89 10.94
CA ILE A 29 21.30 -11.30 10.60
C ILE A 29 21.41 -11.52 9.10
N ASN A 30 21.15 -10.49 8.28
CA ASN A 30 21.02 -10.58 6.82
C ASN A 30 20.09 -11.71 6.37
N PRO A 31 18.80 -11.69 6.79
CA PRO A 31 17.87 -12.78 6.55
C PRO A 31 17.55 -12.95 5.06
N ALA A 32 17.34 -14.19 4.62
CA ALA A 32 16.92 -14.51 3.25
C ALA A 32 15.45 -14.16 3.00
N LEU A 33 14.62 -14.18 4.06
CA LEU A 33 13.19 -13.86 4.02
C LEU A 33 12.84 -12.85 5.11
N ILE A 34 12.08 -11.83 4.75
CA ILE A 34 11.54 -10.85 5.68
C ILE A 34 10.04 -10.74 5.45
N ILE A 35 9.26 -10.95 6.52
CA ILE A 35 7.82 -10.78 6.51
C ILE A 35 7.51 -9.52 7.30
N VAL A 36 6.87 -8.55 6.67
CA VAL A 36 6.68 -7.20 7.21
C VAL A 36 5.19 -6.87 7.31
N ASP A 37 4.77 -6.40 8.48
CA ASP A 37 3.49 -5.71 8.63
C ASP A 37 3.62 -4.27 8.12
N ILE A 38 2.64 -3.78 7.36
CA ILE A 38 2.61 -2.37 6.92
C ILE A 38 2.51 -1.43 8.11
N ASN A 39 1.68 -1.77 9.11
CA ASN A 39 1.41 -0.90 10.25
C ASN A 39 2.29 -1.28 11.43
N LEU A 40 3.37 -0.56 11.63
CA LEU A 40 4.27 -0.71 12.77
C LEU A 40 4.04 0.43 13.78
N PRO A 41 4.33 0.22 15.08
CA PRO A 41 4.11 1.24 16.11
C PRO A 41 4.85 2.55 15.87
N ASP A 42 6.01 2.48 15.22
CA ASP A 42 6.94 3.59 14.97
C ASP A 42 7.04 3.99 13.49
N GLY A 43 6.13 3.51 12.64
CA GLY A 43 6.10 3.94 11.23
C GLY A 43 5.54 2.93 10.27
N ASN A 44 5.85 3.13 8.98
CA ASN A 44 5.35 2.30 7.89
C ASN A 44 6.34 1.16 7.56
N GLY A 45 5.85 -0.08 7.48
CA GLY A 45 6.66 -1.24 7.11
C GLY A 45 7.22 -1.17 5.68
N LEU A 46 6.61 -0.38 4.79
CA LEU A 46 7.14 -0.18 3.44
C LEU A 46 8.50 0.51 3.43
N ASP A 47 8.85 1.27 4.48
CA ASP A 47 10.18 1.87 4.61
C ASP A 47 11.26 0.77 4.76
N ILE A 48 10.93 -0.33 5.48
CA ILE A 48 11.83 -1.48 5.61
C ILE A 48 12.03 -2.14 4.24
N VAL A 49 10.94 -2.36 3.50
CA VAL A 49 10.98 -2.97 2.16
C VAL A 49 11.85 -2.14 1.22
N THR A 50 11.61 -0.84 1.14
CA THR A 50 12.37 0.08 0.29
C THR A 50 13.85 0.07 0.65
N TRP A 51 14.16 0.14 1.95
CA TRP A 51 15.55 0.12 2.42
C TRP A 51 16.24 -1.21 2.10
N VAL A 52 15.62 -2.35 2.42
CA VAL A 52 16.21 -3.68 2.11
C VAL A 52 16.42 -3.83 0.60
N ARG A 53 15.44 -3.43 -0.22
CA ARG A 53 15.57 -3.53 -1.67
C ARG A 53 16.67 -2.64 -2.23
N SER A 54 17.00 -1.52 -1.57
CA SER A 54 18.13 -0.66 -1.97
C SER A 54 19.50 -1.30 -1.75
N ILE A 55 19.59 -2.27 -0.83
CA ILE A 55 20.84 -2.94 -0.48
C ILE A 55 20.90 -4.41 -0.91
N SER A 56 19.77 -5.06 -1.17
CA SER A 56 19.69 -6.46 -1.58
C SER A 56 18.59 -6.70 -2.62
N GLN A 57 18.97 -7.24 -3.77
CA GLN A 57 18.03 -7.71 -4.79
C GLN A 57 17.58 -9.17 -4.56
N GLN A 58 18.22 -9.89 -3.65
CA GLN A 58 17.98 -11.31 -3.42
C GLN A 58 17.09 -11.59 -2.19
N ALA A 59 16.91 -10.61 -1.30
CA ALA A 59 16.04 -10.77 -0.15
C ALA A 59 14.58 -10.98 -0.58
N ALA A 60 13.94 -12.03 -0.07
CA ALA A 60 12.51 -12.26 -0.22
C ALA A 60 11.74 -11.34 0.73
N LEU A 61 10.85 -10.49 0.21
CA LEU A 61 10.14 -9.47 0.97
C LEU A 61 8.62 -9.69 0.85
N VAL A 62 8.00 -10.21 1.89
CA VAL A 62 6.57 -10.49 1.94
C VAL A 62 5.87 -9.48 2.84
N ILE A 63 4.92 -8.74 2.30
CA ILE A 63 4.08 -7.80 3.06
C ILE A 63 2.86 -8.53 3.60
N LEU A 64 2.54 -8.27 4.87
CA LEU A 64 1.27 -8.67 5.49
C LEU A 64 0.45 -7.42 5.83
N SER A 65 -0.84 -7.40 5.45
CA SER A 65 -1.73 -6.29 5.75
C SER A 65 -3.13 -6.76 6.16
N LEU A 66 -3.78 -6.01 7.03
CA LEU A 66 -5.22 -6.13 7.28
C LEU A 66 -6.06 -5.39 6.21
N ASN A 67 -5.44 -4.47 5.49
CA ASN A 67 -6.10 -3.67 4.46
C ASN A 67 -5.77 -4.21 3.06
N GLU A 68 -6.82 -4.44 2.27
CA GLU A 68 -6.78 -5.02 0.92
C GLU A 68 -6.87 -3.97 -0.19
N SER A 69 -6.86 -2.68 0.16
CA SER A 69 -7.05 -1.67 -0.87
C SER A 69 -5.94 -1.73 -1.94
N ASP A 70 -6.34 -1.49 -3.19
CA ASP A 70 -5.41 -1.44 -4.33
C ASP A 70 -4.23 -0.51 -4.10
N GLU A 71 -4.44 0.56 -3.31
CA GLU A 71 -3.41 1.51 -2.92
C GLU A 71 -2.27 0.83 -2.16
N TYR A 72 -2.57 -0.03 -1.17
CA TYR A 72 -1.56 -0.76 -0.40
C TYR A 72 -0.86 -1.83 -1.23
N VAL A 73 -1.60 -2.55 -2.09
CA VAL A 73 -1.01 -3.56 -2.99
C VAL A 73 -0.01 -2.91 -3.93
N LEU A 74 -0.37 -1.79 -4.55
CA LEU A 74 0.51 -1.07 -5.48
C LEU A 74 1.66 -0.35 -4.77
N ALA A 75 1.44 0.15 -3.55
CA ALA A 75 2.52 0.72 -2.74
C ALA A 75 3.57 -0.33 -2.38
N ALA A 76 3.14 -1.55 -2.02
CA ALA A 76 4.02 -2.68 -1.75
C ALA A 76 4.83 -3.09 -3.00
N MET A 77 4.17 -3.18 -4.15
CA MET A 77 4.82 -3.45 -5.43
C MET A 77 5.87 -2.39 -5.77
N ASN A 78 5.51 -1.11 -5.65
CA ASN A 78 6.41 0.00 -5.95
C ASN A 78 7.59 0.11 -4.96
N ALA A 79 7.40 -0.30 -3.71
CA ALA A 79 8.47 -0.39 -2.72
C ALA A 79 9.47 -1.53 -3.01
N GLY A 80 9.12 -2.45 -3.92
CA GLY A 80 9.94 -3.59 -4.30
C GLY A 80 9.71 -4.85 -3.45
N ALA A 81 8.51 -5.00 -2.87
CA ALA A 81 8.11 -6.27 -2.26
C ALA A 81 8.11 -7.41 -3.28
N SER A 82 8.29 -8.65 -2.80
CA SER A 82 8.16 -9.86 -3.61
C SER A 82 6.74 -10.42 -3.57
N ALA A 83 6.01 -10.19 -2.47
CA ALA A 83 4.61 -10.59 -2.35
C ALA A 83 3.83 -9.70 -1.38
N PHE A 84 2.52 -9.64 -1.60
CA PHE A 84 1.55 -9.04 -0.69
C PHE A 84 0.49 -10.08 -0.32
N VAL A 85 0.27 -10.29 0.97
CA VAL A 85 -0.68 -11.26 1.49
C VAL A 85 -1.54 -10.60 2.56
N GLN A 86 -2.82 -10.91 2.56
CA GLN A 86 -3.73 -10.46 3.61
C GLN A 86 -3.48 -11.22 4.91
N LYS A 87 -3.56 -10.56 6.06
CA LYS A 87 -3.45 -11.22 7.37
C LYS A 87 -4.60 -12.22 7.63
N ALA A 88 -5.74 -12.04 6.96
CA ALA A 88 -6.88 -12.94 7.03
C ALA A 88 -6.79 -14.12 6.04
N ALA A 89 -5.81 -14.12 5.13
CA ALA A 89 -5.64 -15.18 4.15
C ALA A 89 -5.30 -16.52 4.82
N PRO A 90 -5.69 -17.64 4.20
CA PRO A 90 -5.32 -18.97 4.66
C PRO A 90 -3.79 -19.13 4.75
N MET A 91 -3.32 -19.92 5.70
CA MET A 91 -1.87 -20.19 5.87
C MET A 91 -1.24 -20.77 4.60
N SER A 92 -1.99 -21.55 3.83
CA SER A 92 -1.52 -22.08 2.53
C SER A 92 -1.15 -20.99 1.53
N GLU A 93 -1.90 -19.88 1.50
CA GLU A 93 -1.60 -18.73 0.62
C GLU A 93 -0.33 -18.02 1.08
N LEU A 94 -0.15 -17.83 2.38
CA LEU A 94 1.08 -17.25 2.92
C LEU A 94 2.30 -18.13 2.56
N LEU A 95 2.19 -19.44 2.73
CA LEU A 95 3.28 -20.38 2.42
C LEU A 95 3.63 -20.36 0.93
N ALA A 96 2.63 -20.38 0.04
CA ALA A 96 2.85 -20.28 -1.40
C ALA A 96 3.52 -18.95 -1.78
N SER A 97 3.12 -17.84 -1.15
CA SER A 97 3.73 -16.52 -1.35
C SER A 97 5.17 -16.46 -0.85
N ILE A 98 5.49 -17.12 0.27
CA ILE A 98 6.85 -17.25 0.78
C ILE A 98 7.72 -18.06 -0.18
N GLU A 99 7.23 -19.20 -0.66
CA GLU A 99 7.96 -20.03 -1.63
C GLU A 99 8.20 -19.28 -2.93
N HIS A 100 7.18 -18.57 -3.44
CA HIS A 100 7.34 -17.71 -4.62
C HIS A 100 8.42 -16.64 -4.39
N ALA A 101 8.34 -15.90 -3.27
CA ALA A 101 9.27 -14.84 -2.94
C ALA A 101 10.73 -15.33 -2.81
N LEU A 102 10.94 -16.52 -2.25
CA LEU A 102 12.27 -17.13 -2.14
C LEU A 102 12.85 -17.57 -3.50
N HIS A 103 12.00 -18.05 -4.41
CA HIS A 103 12.43 -18.45 -5.76
C HIS A 103 12.61 -17.26 -6.72
N SER A 104 11.76 -16.24 -6.57
CA SER A 104 11.70 -15.10 -7.49
C SER A 104 11.57 -13.78 -6.72
N PRO A 105 12.60 -13.36 -5.97
CA PRO A 105 12.50 -12.23 -5.03
C PRO A 105 12.18 -10.88 -5.69
N GLN A 106 12.46 -10.73 -6.98
CA GLN A 106 12.19 -9.50 -7.73
C GLN A 106 10.83 -9.50 -8.45
N THR A 107 10.11 -10.61 -8.42
CA THR A 107 8.79 -10.73 -9.06
C THR A 107 7.71 -10.54 -8.01
N PHE A 108 6.85 -9.55 -8.22
CA PHE A 108 5.76 -9.26 -7.29
C PHE A 108 4.57 -10.19 -7.51
N SER A 109 4.05 -10.77 -6.43
CA SER A 109 2.85 -11.60 -6.40
C SER A 109 1.84 -11.06 -5.38
N ALA A 110 0.59 -10.95 -5.79
CA ALA A 110 -0.54 -10.62 -4.93
C ALA A 110 -1.83 -11.19 -5.55
N SER A 111 -2.83 -11.48 -4.72
CA SER A 111 -4.17 -11.79 -5.21
C SER A 111 -4.71 -10.59 -5.99
N ASP A 112 -5.22 -10.83 -7.22
CA ASP A 112 -5.85 -9.81 -8.09
C ASP A 112 -5.02 -8.55 -8.41
N ILE A 113 -3.69 -8.69 -8.58
CA ILE A 113 -2.83 -7.55 -8.96
C ILE A 113 -3.26 -6.91 -10.28
N ALA A 114 -3.71 -7.70 -11.26
CA ALA A 114 -4.17 -7.19 -12.55
C ALA A 114 -5.42 -6.32 -12.38
N GLY A 115 -6.37 -6.75 -11.53
CA GLY A 115 -7.54 -5.95 -11.17
C GLY A 115 -7.16 -4.68 -10.42
N ALA A 116 -6.23 -4.73 -9.47
CA ALA A 116 -5.75 -3.56 -8.74
C ALA A 116 -5.14 -2.51 -9.69
N ILE A 117 -4.31 -2.94 -10.64
CA ILE A 117 -3.73 -2.05 -11.65
C ILE A 117 -4.82 -1.43 -12.53
N LYS A 118 -5.80 -2.24 -12.97
CA LYS A 118 -6.91 -1.76 -13.79
C LYS A 118 -7.74 -0.71 -13.04
N ARG A 119 -8.21 -1.04 -11.83
CA ARG A 119 -9.01 -0.12 -10.99
C ARG A 119 -8.26 1.18 -10.69
N THR A 120 -6.96 1.09 -10.42
CA THR A 120 -6.13 2.29 -10.17
C THR A 120 -6.01 3.17 -11.41
N ARG A 121 -5.91 2.60 -12.60
CA ARG A 121 -5.93 3.37 -13.86
C ARG A 121 -7.28 4.05 -14.08
N GLU A 122 -8.38 3.34 -13.85
CA GLU A 122 -9.74 3.85 -13.98
C GLU A 122 -10.04 4.97 -12.97
N THR A 123 -9.48 4.90 -11.76
CA THR A 123 -9.65 5.90 -10.70
C THR A 123 -8.54 6.95 -10.63
N PHE A 124 -7.62 7.00 -11.57
CA PHE A 124 -6.42 7.88 -11.55
C PHE A 124 -5.55 7.70 -10.30
N GLY A 125 -5.63 6.57 -9.62
CA GLY A 125 -4.93 6.33 -8.36
C GLY A 125 -5.47 7.15 -7.17
N LEU A 126 -6.72 7.57 -7.25
CA LEU A 126 -7.39 8.27 -6.15
C LEU A 126 -7.73 7.30 -5.02
N SER A 127 -7.44 7.70 -3.78
CA SER A 127 -7.88 6.98 -2.59
C SER A 127 -9.42 7.06 -2.42
N GLN A 128 -10.00 6.21 -1.59
CA GLN A 128 -11.44 6.24 -1.27
C GLN A 128 -11.89 7.63 -0.78
N ARG A 129 -11.05 8.30 0.04
CA ARG A 129 -11.35 9.65 0.53
C ARG A 129 -11.29 10.69 -0.59
N GLU A 130 -10.35 10.59 -1.49
CA GLU A 130 -10.24 11.48 -2.65
C GLU A 130 -11.39 11.26 -3.64
N LEU A 131 -11.82 10.01 -3.86
CA LEU A 131 -13.01 9.69 -4.66
C LEU A 131 -14.27 10.29 -4.04
N GLN A 132 -14.45 10.16 -2.71
CA GLN A 132 -15.56 10.78 -2.00
C GLN A 132 -15.58 12.30 -2.15
N ILE A 133 -14.42 12.95 -2.08
CA ILE A 133 -14.28 14.39 -2.28
C ILE A 133 -14.61 14.75 -3.74
N LEU A 134 -14.05 14.02 -4.69
CA LEU A 134 -14.25 14.24 -6.12
C LEU A 134 -15.73 14.15 -6.50
N SER A 135 -16.45 13.12 -6.01
CA SER A 135 -17.88 12.92 -6.30
C SER A 135 -18.78 14.06 -5.80
N GLN A 136 -18.34 14.85 -4.82
CA GLN A 136 -19.09 15.99 -4.29
C GLN A 136 -18.63 17.35 -4.85
N LEU A 137 -17.55 17.38 -5.60
CA LEU A 137 -16.99 18.62 -6.16
C LEU A 137 -18.01 19.38 -7.03
N HIS A 138 -18.87 18.66 -7.74
CA HIS A 138 -19.88 19.26 -8.65
C HIS A 138 -20.92 20.16 -7.95
N LYS A 139 -21.13 19.99 -6.63
CA LYS A 139 -22.14 20.75 -5.86
C LYS A 139 -21.87 22.26 -5.76
N GLY A 140 -20.66 22.70 -6.11
CA GLY A 140 -20.34 24.12 -6.22
C GLY A 140 -20.20 24.86 -4.88
N ALA A 141 -20.31 24.22 -3.74
CA ALA A 141 -20.22 24.84 -2.42
C ALA A 141 -18.89 25.57 -2.19
N PRO A 142 -18.88 26.68 -1.42
CA PRO A 142 -17.68 27.32 -0.93
C PRO A 142 -16.78 26.33 -0.15
N LEU A 143 -15.46 26.54 -0.18
CA LEU A 143 -14.51 25.60 0.44
C LEU A 143 -14.79 25.34 1.92
N LYS A 144 -15.23 26.36 2.66
CA LYS A 144 -15.57 26.25 4.08
C LYS A 144 -16.74 25.30 4.30
N GLU A 145 -17.86 25.52 3.63
CA GLU A 145 -19.06 24.68 3.72
C GLU A 145 -18.80 23.25 3.24
N PHE A 146 -17.97 23.13 2.20
CA PHE A 146 -17.58 21.81 1.69
C PHE A 146 -16.72 21.04 2.69
N ALA A 147 -15.75 21.70 3.34
CA ALA A 147 -14.93 21.08 4.39
C ALA A 147 -15.79 20.66 5.61
N GLU A 148 -16.71 21.52 6.06
CA GLU A 148 -17.66 21.23 7.12
C GLU A 148 -18.54 20.00 6.80
N SER A 149 -19.04 19.89 5.57
CA SER A 149 -19.85 18.74 5.12
C SER A 149 -19.08 17.42 5.14
N LEU A 150 -17.76 17.45 5.10
CA LEU A 150 -16.86 16.30 5.13
C LEU A 150 -16.25 16.06 6.52
N PHE A 151 -16.61 16.89 7.52
CA PHE A 151 -16.05 16.86 8.88
C PHE A 151 -14.52 17.01 8.91
N ILE A 152 -13.98 17.90 8.07
CA ILE A 152 -12.53 18.23 8.02
C ILE A 152 -12.31 19.74 7.99
N THR A 153 -11.06 20.17 8.19
CA THR A 153 -10.69 21.57 8.07
C THR A 153 -10.53 21.98 6.59
N GLU A 154 -10.67 23.29 6.29
CA GLU A 154 -10.36 23.80 4.94
C GLU A 154 -8.93 23.49 4.50
N SER A 155 -7.97 23.53 5.41
CA SER A 155 -6.57 23.19 5.12
C SER A 155 -6.42 21.75 4.67
N THR A 156 -7.08 20.82 5.39
CA THR A 156 -7.11 19.41 5.02
C THR A 156 -7.79 19.20 3.68
N LEU A 157 -8.92 19.88 3.42
CA LEU A 157 -9.60 19.81 2.12
C LEU A 157 -8.69 20.30 0.98
N LYS A 158 -7.99 21.43 1.17
CA LYS A 158 -7.04 21.97 0.17
C LYS A 158 -5.92 20.97 -0.14
N THR A 159 -5.41 20.26 0.87
CA THR A 159 -4.41 19.20 0.68
C THR A 159 -4.95 18.07 -0.18
N HIS A 160 -6.16 17.57 0.11
CA HIS A 160 -6.80 16.54 -0.72
C HIS A 160 -7.05 17.02 -2.15
N LEU A 161 -7.57 18.25 -2.34
CA LEU A 161 -7.80 18.82 -3.67
C LEU A 161 -6.52 18.93 -4.48
N SER A 162 -5.41 19.34 -3.87
CA SER A 162 -4.11 19.40 -4.52
C SER A 162 -3.62 18.01 -4.95
N ALA A 163 -3.82 16.99 -4.11
CA ALA A 163 -3.50 15.61 -4.44
C ALA A 163 -4.37 15.08 -5.59
N ILE A 164 -5.69 15.33 -5.55
CA ILE A 164 -6.64 14.96 -6.61
C ILE A 164 -6.21 15.60 -7.94
N TYR A 165 -5.97 16.91 -7.97
CA TYR A 165 -5.60 17.61 -9.21
C TYR A 165 -4.30 17.07 -9.79
N ARG A 166 -3.29 16.80 -8.95
CA ARG A 166 -2.02 16.22 -9.38
C ARG A 166 -2.22 14.81 -9.95
N LYS A 167 -2.96 13.94 -9.25
CA LYS A 167 -3.21 12.55 -9.69
C LYS A 167 -4.01 12.48 -10.97
N MET A 168 -5.01 13.36 -11.13
CA MET A 168 -5.81 13.48 -12.36
C MET A 168 -5.11 14.24 -13.47
N GLY A 169 -3.96 14.90 -13.22
CA GLY A 169 -3.28 15.72 -14.23
C GLY A 169 -4.09 16.95 -14.66
N VAL A 170 -4.81 17.59 -13.72
CA VAL A 170 -5.64 18.78 -13.95
C VAL A 170 -5.19 19.95 -13.08
N LYS A 171 -5.59 21.18 -13.42
CA LYS A 171 -5.10 22.39 -12.74
C LYS A 171 -6.13 23.02 -11.78
N ASN A 172 -7.39 22.70 -11.92
CA ASN A 172 -8.45 23.34 -11.14
C ASN A 172 -9.71 22.46 -10.99
N ARG A 173 -10.65 22.94 -10.16
CA ARG A 173 -11.92 22.29 -9.88
C ARG A 173 -12.74 21.96 -11.13
N VAL A 174 -12.84 22.89 -12.07
CA VAL A 174 -13.66 22.72 -13.27
C VAL A 174 -13.13 21.58 -14.13
N GLN A 175 -11.82 21.57 -14.38
CA GLN A 175 -11.17 20.49 -15.13
C GLN A 175 -11.27 19.13 -14.43
N ALA A 176 -11.21 19.10 -13.08
CA ALA A 176 -11.37 17.87 -12.32
C ALA A 176 -12.78 17.29 -12.47
N ILE A 177 -13.81 18.13 -12.38
CA ILE A 177 -15.22 17.73 -12.57
C ILE A 177 -15.45 17.21 -14.00
N GLU A 178 -14.95 17.93 -15.00
CA GLU A 178 -15.11 17.54 -16.42
C GLU A 178 -14.43 16.18 -16.68
N LYS A 179 -13.20 16.01 -16.22
CA LYS A 179 -12.45 14.76 -16.39
C LYS A 179 -13.09 13.59 -15.63
N ALA A 180 -13.64 13.84 -14.43
CA ALA A 180 -14.37 12.84 -13.67
C ALA A 180 -15.62 12.35 -14.41
N LYS A 181 -16.40 13.27 -15.02
CA LYS A 181 -17.56 12.93 -15.85
C LYS A 181 -17.19 12.08 -17.06
N GLN A 182 -16.12 12.46 -17.78
CA GLN A 182 -15.63 11.70 -18.93
C GLN A 182 -15.17 10.28 -18.58
N SER A 183 -14.71 10.08 -17.34
CA SER A 183 -14.19 8.80 -16.85
C SER A 183 -15.20 8.00 -16.01
N GLY A 184 -16.45 8.48 -15.89
CA GLY A 184 -17.50 7.78 -15.13
C GLY A 184 -17.31 7.80 -13.61
N LEU A 185 -16.54 8.74 -13.07
CA LEU A 185 -16.23 8.88 -11.63
C LEU A 185 -17.10 9.94 -10.92
N SER A 186 -18.11 10.49 -11.56
CA SER A 186 -18.99 11.55 -11.02
C SER A 186 -20.40 11.05 -10.85
#